data_1675af5e697caf25d84ab071348b3e21
#
_entry.id   1675af5e697caf25d84ab071348b3e21
#
_cell.length_a   1.000
_cell.length_b   1.000
_cell.length_c   1.000
_cell.angle_alpha   90.00
_cell.angle_beta   90.00
_cell.angle_gamma   90.00
#
_symmetry.space_group_name_H-M   'P 1'
#
loop_
_entity.id
_entity.type
_entity.pdbx_description
1 polymer ?
#
loop_
_entity_poly.entity_id
_entity_poly.type
_entity_poly.pdbx_seq_one_letter_code
_entity_poly.pdbx_strand_id
1 'polypeptide(L)'
;MNLEKLVAVAGISGVFRLVANRNNGLIIEDLDTGKRSFASSRKHQFTPLETIGIFIDNGETEELKVIFKKIKETKTENPPCDADASADTVKAYFGKLLPNYDKDKVQVGDMKKVIKWFNFLDSRGFLDSTDEPVVEAEVVE
;
A
#
# COMPACT_ATOMS: atom_id res chain seq x y z
N MET A 1 9.24 -7.03 5.16
CA MET A 1 8.14 -6.46 4.35
C MET A 1 8.72 -5.76 3.14
N ASN A 2 8.31 -6.15 1.97
CA ASN A 2 8.86 -5.62 0.73
C ASN A 2 7.73 -5.14 -0.18
N LEU A 3 7.71 -3.84 -0.47
CA LEU A 3 6.69 -3.23 -1.33
C LEU A 3 7.18 -3.00 -2.76
N GLU A 4 8.38 -3.46 -3.07
CA GLU A 4 8.95 -3.32 -4.40
C GLU A 4 8.08 -4.00 -5.44
N LYS A 5 7.86 -3.32 -6.55
CA LYS A 5 7.03 -3.81 -7.66
C LYS A 5 5.55 -4.00 -7.34
N LEU A 6 5.09 -3.53 -6.20
CA LEU A 6 3.65 -3.50 -5.93
C LEU A 6 3.10 -2.16 -6.37
N VAL A 7 1.98 -2.18 -7.07
CA VAL A 7 1.40 -0.97 -7.65
C VAL A 7 -0.11 -0.95 -7.44
N ALA A 8 -0.62 0.22 -7.04
CA ALA A 8 -2.05 0.47 -6.99
C ALA A 8 -2.45 1.11 -8.32
N VAL A 9 -3.55 0.66 -8.89
CA VAL A 9 -4.03 1.14 -10.18
C VAL A 9 -5.37 1.83 -9.96
N ALA A 10 -5.45 3.12 -10.27
CA ALA A 10 -6.68 3.88 -10.10
C ALA A 10 -7.77 3.31 -11.01
N GLY A 11 -8.95 3.11 -10.47
CA GLY A 11 -10.07 2.54 -11.20
C GLY A 11 -10.16 1.02 -11.11
N ILE A 12 -9.16 0.37 -10.54
CA ILE A 12 -9.18 -1.08 -10.33
C ILE A 12 -8.90 -1.33 -8.85
N SER A 13 -9.74 -2.13 -8.21
CA SER A 13 -9.56 -2.44 -6.79
C SER A 13 -8.34 -3.31 -6.55
N GLY A 14 -7.66 -3.07 -5.44
CA GLY A 14 -6.58 -3.93 -4.98
C GLY A 14 -5.21 -3.43 -5.37
N VAL A 15 -4.24 -4.29 -5.15
CA VAL A 15 -2.83 -4.03 -5.44
C VAL A 15 -2.34 -5.10 -6.40
N PHE A 16 -1.50 -4.71 -7.33
CA PHE A 16 -1.01 -5.60 -8.37
C PHE A 16 0.51 -5.63 -8.36
N ARG A 17 1.08 -6.65 -8.98
CA ARG A 17 2.52 -6.73 -9.19
C ARG A 17 2.85 -6.14 -10.55
N LEU A 18 3.81 -5.24 -10.59
CA LEU A 18 4.31 -4.70 -11.85
C LEU A 18 5.22 -5.74 -12.50
N VAL A 19 4.86 -6.17 -13.69
CA VAL A 19 5.64 -7.17 -14.43
C VAL A 19 6.54 -6.51 -15.47
N ALA A 20 6.02 -5.52 -16.19
CA ALA A 20 6.79 -4.85 -17.23
C ALA A 20 6.24 -3.47 -17.54
N ASN A 21 7.11 -2.59 -17.99
CA ASN A 21 6.72 -1.26 -18.46
C ASN A 21 6.54 -1.30 -19.97
N ARG A 22 5.55 -0.53 -20.43
CA ARG A 22 5.30 -0.34 -21.86
C ARG A 22 5.13 1.16 -22.12
N ASN A 23 5.28 1.58 -23.37
CA ASN A 23 5.16 2.99 -23.71
C ASN A 23 3.79 3.58 -23.35
N ASN A 24 2.75 2.79 -23.42
CA ASN A 24 1.38 3.26 -23.22
C ASN A 24 0.70 2.64 -22.00
N GLY A 25 1.46 2.03 -21.11
CA GLY A 25 0.89 1.46 -19.89
C GLY A 25 1.82 0.45 -19.24
N LEU A 26 1.23 -0.37 -18.37
CA LEU A 26 1.97 -1.37 -17.62
C LEU A 26 1.38 -2.75 -17.81
N ILE A 27 2.22 -3.77 -17.77
CA ILE A 27 1.76 -5.14 -17.61
C ILE A 27 1.72 -5.41 -16.11
N ILE A 28 0.55 -5.74 -15.60
CA ILE A 28 0.33 -6.00 -14.18
C ILE A 28 -0.12 -7.44 -13.98
N GLU A 29 0.14 -7.97 -12.80
CA GLU A 29 -0.21 -9.33 -12.45
C GLU A 29 -1.10 -9.34 -11.22
N ASP A 30 -2.20 -10.08 -11.31
CA ASP A 30 -3.10 -10.26 -10.18
C ASP A 30 -2.41 -11.10 -9.11
N LEU A 31 -2.42 -10.61 -7.86
CA LEU A 31 -1.70 -11.28 -6.77
C LEU A 31 -2.34 -12.59 -6.35
N ASP A 32 -3.62 -12.79 -6.62
CA ASP A 32 -4.32 -14.01 -6.23
C ASP A 32 -4.24 -15.09 -7.30
N THR A 33 -4.39 -14.70 -8.57
CA THR A 33 -4.50 -15.66 -9.66
C THR A 33 -3.24 -15.78 -10.50
N GLY A 34 -2.34 -14.80 -10.41
CA GLY A 34 -1.16 -14.75 -11.27
C GLY A 34 -1.47 -14.34 -12.70
N LYS A 35 -2.71 -13.96 -12.97
CA LYS A 35 -3.11 -13.57 -14.31
C LYS A 35 -2.54 -12.20 -14.65
N ARG A 36 -1.93 -12.09 -15.81
CA ARG A 36 -1.33 -10.86 -16.31
C ARG A 36 -2.26 -10.15 -17.26
N SER A 37 -2.24 -8.83 -17.22
CA SER A 37 -3.04 -8.02 -18.12
C SER A 37 -2.35 -6.69 -18.38
N PHE A 38 -2.74 -6.06 -19.50
CA PHE A 38 -2.23 -4.74 -19.82
C PHE A 38 -3.17 -3.68 -19.26
N ALA A 39 -2.59 -2.70 -18.52
CA ALA A 39 -3.35 -1.56 -18.02
C ALA A 39 -2.85 -0.30 -18.72
N SER A 40 -3.76 0.40 -19.40
CA SER A 40 -3.44 1.57 -20.21
C SER A 40 -3.21 2.80 -19.32
N SER A 41 -2.15 3.55 -19.60
CA SER A 41 -1.89 4.81 -18.89
C SER A 41 -2.88 5.91 -19.26
N ARG A 42 -3.65 5.74 -20.32
CA ARG A 42 -4.72 6.68 -20.68
C ARG A 42 -5.93 6.51 -19.78
N LYS A 43 -6.17 5.30 -19.30
CA LYS A 43 -7.35 4.97 -18.49
C LYS A 43 -7.08 4.94 -17.01
N HIS A 44 -5.84 4.74 -16.61
CA HIS A 44 -5.49 4.49 -15.21
C HIS A 44 -4.26 5.29 -14.80
N GLN A 45 -4.22 5.66 -13.54
CA GLN A 45 -3.01 6.19 -12.91
C GLN A 45 -2.39 5.08 -12.09
N PHE A 46 -1.08 5.03 -12.08
CA PHE A 46 -0.34 3.99 -11.39
C PHE A 46 0.45 4.60 -10.23
N THR A 47 0.34 3.99 -9.06
CA THR A 47 1.04 4.46 -7.87
C THR A 47 1.83 3.31 -7.27
N PRO A 48 3.15 3.29 -7.48
CA PRO A 48 4.00 2.28 -6.82
C PRO A 48 3.95 2.48 -5.32
N LEU A 49 3.69 1.41 -4.57
CA LEU A 49 3.52 1.54 -3.12
C LEU A 49 4.80 2.00 -2.42
N GLU A 50 5.96 1.60 -2.92
CA GLU A 50 7.22 1.98 -2.29
C GLU A 50 7.52 3.47 -2.39
N THR A 51 6.85 4.20 -3.28
CA THR A 51 7.04 5.65 -3.42
C THR A 51 6.06 6.46 -2.61
N ILE A 52 5.09 5.82 -1.97
CA ILE A 52 4.07 6.53 -1.21
C ILE A 52 4.61 6.93 0.15
N GLY A 53 4.35 8.17 0.54
CA GLY A 53 4.66 8.67 1.87
C GLY A 53 3.49 9.44 2.43
N ILE A 54 3.38 9.45 3.75
CA ILE A 54 2.35 10.19 4.45
C ILE A 54 3.02 11.39 5.13
N PHE A 55 2.51 12.58 4.89
CA PHE A 55 3.09 13.79 5.48
C PHE A 55 2.98 13.76 7.00
N ILE A 56 4.08 14.12 7.66
CA ILE A 56 4.11 14.29 9.11
C ILE A 56 4.37 15.76 9.44
N ASP A 57 4.22 16.12 10.72
CA ASP A 57 4.12 17.51 11.13
C ASP A 57 5.42 18.31 11.04
N ASN A 58 6.54 17.67 10.72
CA ASN A 58 7.81 18.38 10.54
C ASN A 58 8.09 18.71 9.06
N GLY A 59 7.11 18.49 8.18
CA GLY A 59 7.27 18.74 6.74
C GLY A 59 7.83 17.59 5.93
N GLU A 60 8.21 16.52 6.59
CA GLU A 60 8.71 15.32 5.92
C GLU A 60 7.59 14.32 5.66
N THR A 61 7.94 13.17 5.12
CA THR A 61 6.97 12.09 4.92
C THR A 61 7.47 10.83 5.60
N GLU A 62 6.50 10.02 6.07
CA GLU A 62 6.79 8.70 6.59
C GLU A 62 6.49 7.69 5.49
N GLU A 63 7.42 6.80 5.19
CA GLU A 63 7.24 5.81 4.13
C GLU A 63 6.12 4.84 4.45
N LEU A 64 5.38 4.43 3.42
CA LEU A 64 4.27 3.49 3.59
C LEU A 64 4.74 2.19 4.23
N LYS A 65 5.93 1.71 3.87
CA LYS A 65 6.52 0.51 4.46
C LYS A 65 6.63 0.62 5.97
N VAL A 66 7.07 1.77 6.48
CA VAL A 66 7.20 2.00 7.92
C VAL A 66 5.83 2.01 8.58
N ILE A 67 4.85 2.61 7.92
CA ILE A 67 3.48 2.68 8.44
C ILE A 67 2.89 1.27 8.52
N PHE A 68 3.06 0.46 7.48
CA PHE A 68 2.58 -0.91 7.47
C PHE A 68 3.23 -1.74 8.59
N LYS A 69 4.52 -1.50 8.84
CA LYS A 69 5.23 -2.17 9.91
C LYS A 69 4.63 -1.82 11.27
N LYS A 70 4.30 -0.54 11.47
CA LYS A 70 3.65 -0.10 12.71
C LYS A 70 2.28 -0.75 12.89
N ILE A 71 1.51 -0.87 11.81
CA ILE A 71 0.21 -1.53 11.86
C ILE A 71 0.37 -2.97 12.33
N LYS A 72 1.33 -3.69 11.76
CA LYS A 72 1.58 -5.08 12.13
C LYS A 72 2.00 -5.21 13.60
N GLU A 73 2.90 -4.34 14.04
CA GLU A 73 3.42 -4.39 15.40
C GLU A 73 2.35 -4.07 16.44
N THR A 74 1.40 -3.23 16.10
CA THR A 74 0.34 -2.80 17.03
C THR A 74 -0.99 -3.49 16.77
N LYS A 75 -1.02 -4.45 15.88
CA LYS A 75 -2.27 -5.10 15.45
C LYS A 75 -3.09 -5.70 16.60
N THR A 76 -2.41 -6.26 17.60
CA THR A 76 -3.09 -6.85 18.76
C THR A 76 -3.68 -5.78 19.67
N GLU A 77 -2.95 -4.69 19.90
CA GLU A 77 -3.35 -3.63 20.82
C GLU A 77 -4.27 -2.61 20.16
N ASN A 78 -4.05 -2.35 18.88
CA ASN A 78 -4.78 -1.37 18.11
C ASN A 78 -5.05 -1.94 16.71
N PRO A 79 -6.02 -2.88 16.60
CA PRO A 79 -6.28 -3.54 15.31
C PRO A 79 -6.78 -2.53 14.26
N PRO A 80 -6.35 -2.71 13.01
CA PRO A 80 -6.78 -1.82 11.96
C PRO A 80 -8.29 -1.92 11.74
N CYS A 81 -8.92 -0.77 11.54
CA CYS A 81 -10.35 -0.74 11.26
C CYS A 81 -10.58 -1.09 9.79
N ASP A 82 -11.85 -1.27 9.45
CA ASP A 82 -12.24 -1.49 8.07
C ASP A 82 -12.07 -0.18 7.29
N ALA A 83 -11.62 -0.28 6.04
CA ALA A 83 -11.50 0.90 5.19
C ALA A 83 -12.84 1.57 4.92
N ASP A 84 -13.94 0.83 5.08
CA ASP A 84 -15.29 1.38 4.93
C ASP A 84 -15.85 1.96 6.22
N ALA A 85 -15.07 1.96 7.30
CA ALA A 85 -15.51 2.52 8.57
C ALA A 85 -15.76 4.03 8.44
N SER A 86 -16.48 4.60 9.41
CA SER A 86 -16.77 6.02 9.39
C SER A 86 -15.50 6.87 9.45
N ALA A 87 -15.60 8.11 8.98
CA ALA A 87 -14.46 9.03 8.99
C ALA A 87 -13.88 9.18 10.40
N ASP A 88 -14.74 9.28 11.41
CA ASP A 88 -14.29 9.45 12.79
C ASP A 88 -13.53 8.22 13.28
N THR A 89 -14.00 7.03 12.94
CA THR A 89 -13.33 5.77 13.31
C THR A 89 -11.96 5.69 12.64
N VAL A 90 -11.90 6.03 11.35
CA VAL A 90 -10.64 6.00 10.59
C VAL A 90 -9.64 6.99 11.17
N LYS A 91 -10.09 8.22 11.46
CA LYS A 91 -9.21 9.25 12.04
C LYS A 91 -8.69 8.84 13.42
N ALA A 92 -9.57 8.26 14.25
CA ALA A 92 -9.18 7.83 15.59
C ALA A 92 -8.13 6.74 15.52
N TYR A 93 -8.33 5.76 14.63
CA TYR A 93 -7.35 4.70 14.46
C TYR A 93 -6.02 5.24 13.94
N PHE A 94 -6.08 6.05 12.88
CA PHE A 94 -4.86 6.57 12.25
C PHE A 94 -4.09 7.49 13.19
N GLY A 95 -4.79 8.27 14.01
CA GLY A 95 -4.16 9.15 14.99
C GLY A 95 -3.39 8.39 16.06
N LYS A 96 -3.85 7.20 16.42
CA LYS A 96 -3.12 6.35 17.35
C LYS A 96 -1.92 5.69 16.68
N LEU A 97 -2.07 5.36 15.40
CA LEU A 97 -1.03 4.69 14.63
C LEU A 97 0.13 5.65 14.34
N LEU A 98 -0.19 6.86 13.92
CA LEU A 98 0.81 7.86 13.52
C LEU A 98 0.44 9.21 14.14
N PRO A 99 0.72 9.41 15.43
CA PRO A 99 0.26 10.62 16.14
C PRO A 99 0.76 11.94 15.56
N ASN A 100 1.88 11.88 14.84
CA ASN A 100 2.49 13.08 14.26
C ASN A 100 2.14 13.30 12.79
N TYR A 101 1.09 12.66 12.27
CA TYR A 101 0.72 12.93 10.89
C TYR A 101 0.27 14.39 10.74
N ASP A 102 0.50 14.95 9.55
CA ASP A 102 0.14 16.34 9.27
C ASP A 102 -1.37 16.43 9.06
N LYS A 103 -2.05 17.08 9.99
CA LYS A 103 -3.52 17.13 10.00
C LYS A 103 -4.09 18.00 8.90
N ASP A 104 -3.27 18.86 8.32
CA ASP A 104 -3.71 19.72 7.23
C ASP A 104 -3.54 19.04 5.86
N LYS A 105 -2.52 18.21 5.71
CA LYS A 105 -2.20 17.59 4.43
C LYS A 105 -2.76 16.19 4.26
N VAL A 106 -2.91 15.45 5.36
CA VAL A 106 -3.39 14.07 5.28
C VAL A 106 -4.90 14.05 5.44
N GLN A 107 -5.59 13.56 4.44
CA GLN A 107 -7.04 13.51 4.40
C GLN A 107 -7.54 12.13 4.79
N VAL A 108 -8.83 12.03 5.15
CA VAL A 108 -9.44 10.75 5.49
C VAL A 108 -9.34 9.76 4.33
N GLY A 109 -9.47 10.25 3.10
CA GLY A 109 -9.33 9.41 1.92
C GLY A 109 -7.95 8.76 1.84
N ASP A 110 -6.90 9.48 2.22
CA ASP A 110 -5.55 8.93 2.24
C ASP A 110 -5.42 7.85 3.30
N MET A 111 -5.98 8.10 4.47
CA MET A 111 -5.98 7.12 5.56
C MET A 111 -6.69 5.84 5.16
N LYS A 112 -7.83 5.96 4.51
CA LYS A 112 -8.60 4.81 4.02
C LYS A 112 -7.82 4.00 3.00
N LYS A 113 -7.08 4.66 2.12
CA LYS A 113 -6.24 3.97 1.15
C LYS A 113 -5.15 3.15 1.83
N VAL A 114 -4.47 3.74 2.81
CA VAL A 114 -3.42 3.04 3.56
C VAL A 114 -3.99 1.79 4.23
N ILE A 115 -5.13 1.94 4.91
CA ILE A 115 -5.77 0.81 5.61
C ILE A 115 -6.20 -0.25 4.61
N LYS A 116 -6.79 0.16 3.49
CA LYS A 116 -7.27 -0.76 2.47
C LYS A 116 -6.11 -1.58 1.89
N TRP A 117 -5.02 -0.93 1.54
CA TRP A 117 -3.85 -1.61 1.00
C TRP A 117 -3.25 -2.56 2.04
N PHE A 118 -3.15 -2.13 3.30
CA PHE A 118 -2.63 -2.99 4.35
C PHE A 118 -3.49 -4.24 4.50
N ASN A 119 -4.80 -4.07 4.64
CA ASN A 119 -5.70 -5.20 4.82
C ASN A 119 -5.66 -6.15 3.62
N PHE A 120 -5.59 -5.59 2.42
CA PHE A 120 -5.50 -6.38 1.19
C PHE A 120 -4.23 -7.26 1.18
N LEU A 121 -3.09 -6.65 1.47
CA LEU A 121 -1.82 -7.37 1.43
C LEU A 121 -1.64 -8.31 2.62
N ASP A 122 -2.09 -7.90 3.81
CA ASP A 122 -1.95 -8.70 5.01
C ASP A 122 -2.77 -9.98 4.92
N SER A 123 -3.99 -9.90 4.39
CA SER A 123 -4.85 -11.07 4.24
C SER A 123 -4.28 -12.09 3.26
N ARG A 124 -3.38 -11.66 2.39
CA ARG A 124 -2.72 -12.53 1.41
C ARG A 124 -1.31 -12.93 1.80
N GLY A 125 -0.86 -12.53 2.98
CA GLY A 125 0.45 -12.89 3.50
C GLY A 125 1.63 -12.15 2.89
N PHE A 126 1.40 -11.11 2.10
CA PHE A 126 2.49 -10.35 1.47
C PHE A 126 3.30 -9.54 2.46
N LEU A 127 2.72 -9.21 3.61
CA LEU A 127 3.40 -8.40 4.62
C LEU A 127 4.13 -9.25 5.66
N ASP A 128 4.05 -10.55 5.55
CA ASP A 128 4.74 -11.45 6.47
C ASP A 128 6.17 -11.76 6.05
N SER A 129 6.54 -11.41 4.82
CA SER A 129 7.89 -11.64 4.33
C SER A 129 8.87 -10.66 4.98
N THR A 130 10.14 -11.07 5.01
CA THR A 130 11.20 -10.22 5.54
C THR A 130 11.51 -9.10 4.55
N ASP A 131 12.27 -8.10 5.03
CA ASP A 131 12.73 -7.02 4.16
C ASP A 131 13.88 -7.44 3.26
N GLU A 132 14.34 -8.64 3.39
CA GLU A 132 15.45 -9.13 2.57
C GLU A 132 15.05 -9.17 1.11
N PRO A 133 15.96 -8.82 0.20
CA PRO A 133 15.66 -8.93 -1.22
C PRO A 133 15.35 -10.36 -1.57
N VAL A 134 14.34 -10.54 -2.36
CA VAL A 134 13.99 -11.86 -2.82
C VAL A 134 15.00 -12.26 -3.86
N VAL A 135 15.80 -13.17 -3.47
CA VAL A 135 16.86 -13.60 -4.32
C VAL A 135 16.38 -14.47 -5.41
N GLU A 136 15.46 -14.90 -5.24
CA GLU A 136 15.07 -15.61 -6.20
C GLU A 136 14.65 -15.22 -7.27
N ALA A 137 14.48 -14.93 -7.24
CA ALA A 137 14.09 -14.58 -8.07
C ALA A 137 14.81 -14.69 -9.07
N GLU A 138 15.08 -14.88 -8.55
CA GLU A 138 15.60 -14.95 -9.12
C GLU A 138 15.71 -15.31 -10.00
N VAL A 139 15.73 -15.43 -10.11
CA VAL A 139 15.97 -15.75 -10.66
C VAL A 139 15.81 -16.18 -11.53
N VAL A 140 15.71 -16.51 -11.69
CA VAL A 140 15.68 -16.98 -12.34
C VAL A 140 15.29 -17.03 -13.33
N GLU A 141 15.15 -17.08 -13.51
CA GLU A 141 14.92 -17.25 -14.25
C GLU A 141 14.85 -17.38 -14.95
#